data_4cb518cda10cde48a175116e4f973868
#
_entry.id   4cb518cda10cde48a175116e4f973868
#
_cell.length_a   1.000
_cell.length_b   1.000
_cell.length_c   1.000
_cell.angle_alpha   90.00
_cell.angle_beta   90.00
_cell.angle_gamma   90.00
#
_symmetry.space_group_name_H-M   'P 1'
#
loop_
_entity.id
_entity.type
_entity.pdbx_description
1 polymer ?
#
loop_
_entity_poly.entity_id
_entity_poly.type
_entity_poly.pdbx_seq_one_letter_code
_entity_poly.pdbx_strand_id
1 'polypeptide(L)'
;EFSKQYPEQVTIIKNDPPQGSAKDNFISLIQNSYGPYFMFCDQDDVWKPDKIYLTLQKMEALEARYGEKTPILVHSDLSVADHNLEMVAESFFQYANIPKRIVLNQLMVQNSVTGCTMMINRCLQQYFLRPLPMSKIIMHDYWAALIAKVFGKIGFVNEPTMYYRQHGNNSVGAKDAKNPVFLYHRLKEGKNSYRRMMIESMEQMQGFVETYGEEIDNLDVYELLESYGELYYKGKIKRLSFYKNHHVLKEGNIRKLMQWLWG
;
A
#
# COMPACT_ATOMS: atom_id res chain seq x y z
N GLU A 1 -16.40 -22.18 -12.58
CA GLU A 1 -15.95 -22.95 -13.75
C GLU A 1 -14.49 -23.36 -13.59
N PHE A 2 -13.53 -22.42 -13.38
CA PHE A 2 -12.11 -22.69 -13.16
C PHE A 2 -11.84 -23.64 -11.99
N SER A 3 -12.49 -23.47 -10.83
CA SER A 3 -12.28 -24.35 -9.68
C SER A 3 -12.72 -25.80 -9.91
N LYS A 4 -13.62 -26.05 -10.87
CA LYS A 4 -13.97 -27.41 -11.29
C LYS A 4 -12.97 -27.99 -12.28
N GLN A 5 -12.34 -27.13 -13.08
CA GLN A 5 -11.35 -27.53 -14.08
C GLN A 5 -9.96 -27.77 -13.44
N TYR A 6 -9.62 -26.98 -12.40
CA TYR A 6 -8.33 -27.03 -11.70
C TYR A 6 -8.52 -27.13 -10.18
N PRO A 7 -9.10 -28.21 -9.66
CA PRO A 7 -9.52 -28.32 -8.25
C PRO A 7 -8.33 -28.30 -7.26
N GLU A 8 -7.16 -28.74 -7.70
CA GLU A 8 -5.94 -28.73 -6.88
C GLU A 8 -5.20 -27.38 -6.88
N GLN A 9 -5.52 -26.50 -7.84
CA GLN A 9 -4.86 -25.22 -8.03
C GLN A 9 -5.74 -24.05 -7.65
N VAL A 10 -7.07 -24.23 -7.67
CA VAL A 10 -8.06 -23.15 -7.43
C VAL A 10 -8.92 -23.47 -6.23
N THR A 11 -8.68 -22.77 -5.14
CA THR A 11 -9.48 -22.82 -3.92
C THR A 11 -10.42 -21.61 -3.85
N ILE A 12 -11.71 -21.85 -3.65
CA ILE A 12 -12.68 -20.78 -3.43
C ILE A 12 -12.90 -20.62 -1.93
N ILE A 13 -12.57 -19.43 -1.42
CA ILE A 13 -12.86 -19.04 -0.04
C ILE A 13 -14.16 -18.23 -0.04
N LYS A 14 -15.16 -18.71 0.69
CA LYS A 14 -16.42 -17.97 0.89
C LYS A 14 -16.34 -17.20 2.19
N ASN A 15 -16.47 -15.89 2.10
CA ASN A 15 -16.61 -15.05 3.28
C ASN A 15 -18.11 -15.04 3.70
N ASP A 16 -18.40 -15.45 4.92
CA ASP A 16 -19.73 -15.39 5.52
C ASP A 16 -19.63 -14.74 6.92
N PRO A 17 -20.19 -13.55 7.11
CA PRO A 17 -20.85 -12.72 6.10
C PRO A 17 -19.90 -12.22 5.00
N PRO A 18 -20.42 -11.76 3.83
CA PRO A 18 -19.62 -11.17 2.78
C PRO A 18 -18.75 -10.02 3.31
N GLN A 19 -17.48 -9.99 2.95
CA GLN A 19 -16.60 -8.89 3.31
C GLN A 19 -17.03 -7.62 2.56
N GLY A 20 -17.20 -6.52 3.26
CA GLY A 20 -17.75 -5.29 2.69
C GLY A 20 -16.75 -4.47 1.86
N SER A 21 -15.48 -4.88 1.78
CA SER A 21 -14.43 -4.13 1.11
C SER A 21 -13.35 -5.00 0.47
N ALA A 22 -12.65 -4.46 -0.53
CA ALA A 22 -11.48 -5.10 -1.13
C ALA A 22 -10.39 -5.39 -0.09
N LYS A 23 -10.16 -4.46 0.85
CA LYS A 23 -9.23 -4.62 1.96
C LYS A 23 -9.51 -5.88 2.77
N ASP A 24 -10.74 -6.01 3.25
CA ASP A 24 -11.14 -7.13 4.11
C ASP A 24 -11.05 -8.45 3.36
N ASN A 25 -11.42 -8.46 2.08
CA ASN A 25 -11.31 -9.62 1.22
C ASN A 25 -9.86 -10.06 1.02
N PHE A 26 -8.94 -9.14 0.68
CA PHE A 26 -7.53 -9.48 0.51
C PHE A 26 -6.86 -9.91 1.82
N ILE A 27 -7.19 -9.31 2.96
CA ILE A 27 -6.68 -9.75 4.25
C ILE A 27 -7.17 -11.17 4.56
N SER A 28 -8.45 -11.47 4.32
CA SER A 28 -8.99 -12.82 4.47
C SER A 28 -8.26 -13.83 3.58
N LEU A 29 -7.96 -13.47 2.32
CA LEU A 29 -7.20 -14.31 1.41
C LEU A 29 -5.77 -14.56 1.92
N ILE A 30 -5.07 -13.52 2.41
CA ILE A 30 -3.72 -13.64 3.01
C ILE A 30 -3.76 -14.63 4.18
N GLN A 31 -4.73 -14.50 5.07
CA GLN A 31 -4.87 -15.34 6.26
C GLN A 31 -5.18 -16.80 5.96
N ASN A 32 -5.84 -17.08 4.85
CA ASN A 32 -6.28 -18.42 4.45
C ASN A 32 -5.44 -19.04 3.31
N SER A 33 -4.34 -18.40 2.91
CA SER A 33 -3.45 -18.89 1.85
C SER A 33 -2.20 -19.54 2.41
N TYR A 34 -1.65 -20.52 1.67
CA TYR A 34 -0.43 -21.23 2.03
C TYR A 34 0.55 -21.18 0.86
N GLY A 35 1.83 -20.95 1.16
CA GLY A 35 2.89 -20.92 0.17
C GLY A 35 4.13 -20.19 0.68
N PRO A 36 5.23 -20.22 -0.06
CA PRO A 36 6.43 -19.44 0.25
C PRO A 36 6.25 -17.96 -0.11
N TYR A 37 5.51 -17.67 -1.19
CA TYR A 37 5.28 -16.34 -1.71
C TYR A 37 3.81 -16.13 -2.06
N PHE A 38 3.34 -14.89 -1.95
CA PHE A 38 1.96 -14.50 -2.21
C PHE A 38 1.94 -13.28 -3.11
N MET A 39 1.12 -13.34 -4.17
CA MET A 39 0.84 -12.22 -5.06
C MET A 39 -0.66 -11.92 -5.07
N PHE A 40 -1.01 -10.69 -5.42
CA PHE A 40 -2.37 -10.18 -5.40
C PHE A 40 -2.81 -9.87 -6.82
N CYS A 41 -4.00 -10.31 -7.19
CA CYS A 41 -4.54 -10.12 -8.53
C CYS A 41 -5.93 -9.52 -8.44
N ASP A 42 -6.11 -8.34 -9.03
CA ASP A 42 -7.43 -7.79 -9.27
C ASP A 42 -8.03 -8.45 -10.51
N GLN A 43 -9.36 -8.59 -10.54
CA GLN A 43 -10.06 -9.36 -11.57
C GLN A 43 -10.12 -8.69 -12.95
N ASP A 44 -9.75 -7.41 -13.02
CA ASP A 44 -9.86 -6.54 -14.20
C ASP A 44 -8.52 -6.15 -14.81
N ASP A 45 -7.42 -6.53 -14.18
CA ASP A 45 -6.06 -6.24 -14.62
C ASP A 45 -5.49 -7.33 -15.56
N VAL A 46 -4.47 -6.98 -16.34
CA VAL A 46 -3.76 -7.91 -17.23
C VAL A 46 -2.28 -7.99 -16.85
N TRP A 47 -1.84 -9.14 -16.37
CA TRP A 47 -0.45 -9.39 -16.06
C TRP A 47 0.38 -9.61 -17.33
N LYS A 48 1.59 -9.04 -17.36
CA LYS A 48 2.58 -9.39 -18.40
C LYS A 48 3.17 -10.77 -18.12
N PRO A 49 3.61 -11.51 -19.17
CA PRO A 49 4.08 -12.89 -19.01
C PRO A 49 5.26 -13.06 -18.05
N ASP A 50 6.08 -12.03 -17.90
CA ASP A 50 7.29 -12.03 -17.08
C ASP A 50 7.09 -11.49 -15.65
N LYS A 51 5.89 -11.06 -15.29
CA LYS A 51 5.58 -10.46 -13.99
C LYS A 51 6.04 -11.33 -12.81
N ILE A 52 5.65 -12.60 -12.79
CA ILE A 52 6.00 -13.50 -11.70
C ILE A 52 7.51 -13.68 -11.64
N TYR A 53 8.16 -13.92 -12.78
CA TYR A 53 9.60 -14.12 -12.87
C TYR A 53 10.39 -12.92 -12.33
N LEU A 54 10.09 -11.71 -12.79
CA LEU A 54 10.80 -10.50 -12.38
C LEU A 54 10.62 -10.19 -10.89
N THR A 55 9.41 -10.40 -10.39
CA THR A 55 9.11 -10.15 -8.96
C THR A 55 9.78 -11.20 -8.07
N LEU A 56 9.75 -12.48 -8.48
CA LEU A 56 10.38 -13.57 -7.74
C LEU A 56 11.90 -13.42 -7.73
N GLN A 57 12.52 -13.16 -8.87
CA GLN A 57 13.97 -12.91 -8.94
C GLN A 57 14.41 -11.79 -7.99
N LYS A 58 13.61 -10.73 -7.89
CA LYS A 58 13.87 -9.63 -6.93
C LYS A 58 13.69 -10.08 -5.49
N MET A 59 12.69 -10.90 -5.21
CA MET A 59 12.43 -11.48 -3.88
C MET A 59 13.60 -12.36 -3.43
N GLU A 60 14.01 -13.31 -4.25
CA GLU A 60 15.13 -14.23 -3.99
C GLU A 60 16.44 -13.48 -3.75
N ALA A 61 16.72 -12.44 -4.55
CA ALA A 61 17.90 -11.59 -4.34
C ALA A 61 17.89 -10.86 -2.99
N LEU A 62 16.71 -10.47 -2.49
CA LEU A 62 16.58 -9.85 -1.16
C LEU A 62 16.69 -10.89 -0.05
N GLU A 63 16.10 -12.07 -0.20
CA GLU A 63 16.21 -13.16 0.76
C GLU A 63 17.66 -13.66 0.88
N ALA A 64 18.38 -13.79 -0.25
CA ALA A 64 19.81 -14.13 -0.26
C ALA A 64 20.65 -13.08 0.49
N ARG A 65 20.27 -11.80 0.42
CA ARG A 65 21.01 -10.70 1.06
C ARG A 65 20.66 -10.51 2.54
N TYR A 66 19.42 -10.68 2.92
CA TYR A 66 18.91 -10.30 4.25
C TYR A 66 18.43 -11.50 5.08
N GLY A 67 18.38 -12.68 4.49
CA GLY A 67 17.91 -13.93 5.08
C GLY A 67 16.41 -14.19 4.86
N GLU A 68 16.06 -15.45 4.70
CA GLU A 68 14.68 -15.91 4.45
C GLU A 68 13.69 -15.61 5.60
N LYS A 69 14.22 -15.37 6.81
CA LYS A 69 13.41 -14.98 7.98
C LYS A 69 13.12 -13.48 8.06
N THR A 70 13.55 -12.72 7.07
CA THR A 70 13.24 -11.28 6.98
C THR A 70 11.87 -11.08 6.31
N PRO A 71 10.95 -10.30 6.87
CA PRO A 71 9.71 -9.91 6.18
C PRO A 71 10.04 -9.10 4.93
N ILE A 72 9.73 -9.62 3.75
CA ILE A 72 10.06 -8.96 2.47
C ILE A 72 8.79 -8.72 1.66
N LEU A 73 8.70 -7.51 1.14
CA LEU A 73 7.73 -7.09 0.15
C LEU A 73 8.49 -6.65 -1.11
N VAL A 74 8.10 -7.18 -2.26
CA VAL A 74 8.54 -6.69 -3.57
C VAL A 74 7.33 -6.12 -4.30
N HIS A 75 7.49 -4.96 -4.92
CA HIS A 75 6.47 -4.41 -5.80
C HIS A 75 7.11 -3.90 -7.09
N SER A 76 6.28 -3.73 -8.11
CA SER A 76 6.73 -3.24 -9.43
C SER A 76 6.04 -1.96 -9.83
N ASP A 77 6.52 -1.35 -10.92
CA ASP A 77 5.74 -0.39 -11.67
C ASP A 77 4.61 -1.11 -12.44
N LEU A 78 3.67 -0.36 -12.99
CA LEU A 78 2.60 -0.82 -13.85
C LEU A 78 2.33 0.17 -14.98
N SER A 79 1.82 -0.30 -16.11
CA SER A 79 1.33 0.55 -17.19
C SER A 79 -0.15 0.86 -16.96
N VAL A 80 -0.54 2.11 -17.13
CA VAL A 80 -1.95 2.53 -17.05
C VAL A 80 -2.60 2.32 -18.41
N ALA A 81 -3.71 1.60 -18.46
CA ALA A 81 -4.49 1.37 -19.68
C ALA A 81 -5.95 1.79 -19.48
N ASP A 82 -6.63 2.09 -20.56
CA ASP A 82 -8.06 2.34 -20.54
C ASP A 82 -8.89 1.04 -20.51
N HIS A 83 -10.21 1.15 -20.59
CA HIS A 83 -11.12 0.00 -20.57
C HIS A 83 -10.92 -0.97 -21.74
N ASN A 84 -10.35 -0.53 -22.86
CA ASN A 84 -10.01 -1.33 -24.04
C ASN A 84 -8.58 -1.90 -24.00
N LEU A 85 -7.81 -1.63 -22.92
CA LEU A 85 -6.38 -1.94 -22.79
C LEU A 85 -5.47 -1.09 -23.71
N GLU A 86 -5.95 0.04 -24.21
CA GLU A 86 -5.09 1.01 -24.87
C GLU A 86 -4.24 1.74 -23.82
N MET A 87 -2.95 1.90 -24.13
CA MET A 87 -1.99 2.46 -23.18
C MET A 87 -2.23 3.97 -22.97
N VAL A 88 -2.52 4.34 -21.73
CA VAL A 88 -2.62 5.74 -21.28
C VAL A 88 -1.27 6.25 -20.79
N ALA A 89 -0.53 5.44 -20.04
CA ALA A 89 0.81 5.78 -19.58
C ALA A 89 1.66 4.52 -19.36
N GLU A 90 2.92 4.56 -19.75
CA GLU A 90 3.86 3.44 -19.62
C GLU A 90 4.23 3.16 -18.16
N SER A 91 4.32 4.21 -17.33
CA SER A 91 4.71 4.12 -15.92
C SER A 91 3.71 4.86 -15.04
N PHE A 92 3.10 4.15 -14.11
CA PHE A 92 2.22 4.72 -13.09
C PHE A 92 2.97 5.64 -12.12
N PHE A 93 4.20 5.29 -11.76
CA PHE A 93 5.02 6.12 -10.88
C PHE A 93 5.30 7.50 -11.47
N GLN A 94 5.55 7.57 -12.78
CA GLN A 94 5.71 8.84 -13.48
C GLN A 94 4.37 9.58 -13.64
N TYR A 95 3.32 8.86 -14.04
CA TYR A 95 2.00 9.41 -14.26
C TYR A 95 1.38 10.02 -13.00
N ALA A 96 1.44 9.30 -11.90
CA ALA A 96 0.90 9.73 -10.62
C ALA A 96 1.89 10.53 -9.77
N ASN A 97 3.12 10.77 -10.26
CA ASN A 97 4.22 11.41 -9.52
C ASN A 97 4.38 10.81 -8.12
N ILE A 98 4.67 9.51 -8.08
CA ILE A 98 4.88 8.73 -6.85
C ILE A 98 6.38 8.45 -6.69
N PRO A 99 6.95 8.54 -5.48
CA PRO A 99 8.35 8.20 -5.24
C PRO A 99 8.58 6.69 -5.33
N LYS A 100 9.64 6.29 -6.04
CA LYS A 100 10.07 4.89 -6.11
C LYS A 100 10.75 4.42 -4.83
N ARG A 101 11.42 5.34 -4.12
CA ARG A 101 12.05 5.05 -2.83
C ARG A 101 11.06 5.27 -1.70
N ILE A 102 10.78 4.22 -0.96
CA ILE A 102 9.89 4.26 0.20
C ILE A 102 10.72 4.52 1.47
N VAL A 103 10.45 5.65 2.12
CA VAL A 103 10.97 6.00 3.45
C VAL A 103 9.82 6.01 4.45
N LEU A 104 10.09 5.63 5.71
CA LEU A 104 9.06 5.45 6.72
C LEU A 104 8.23 6.72 6.93
N ASN A 105 8.91 7.86 7.11
CA ASN A 105 8.26 9.14 7.37
C ASN A 105 7.24 9.53 6.28
N GLN A 106 7.53 9.21 5.03
CA GLN A 106 6.61 9.42 3.92
C GLN A 106 5.52 8.35 3.86
N LEU A 107 5.90 7.07 4.10
CA LEU A 107 4.96 5.96 4.11
C LEU A 107 3.86 6.16 5.15
N MET A 108 4.12 6.84 6.26
CA MET A 108 3.11 7.15 7.28
C MET A 108 1.94 8.00 6.75
N VAL A 109 2.17 8.80 5.71
CA VAL A 109 1.17 9.72 5.13
C VAL A 109 0.80 9.43 3.68
N GLN A 110 1.55 8.55 3.01
CA GLN A 110 1.35 8.23 1.59
C GLN A 110 1.89 6.84 1.25
N ASN A 111 1.00 5.94 0.86
CA ASN A 111 1.40 4.65 0.29
C ASN A 111 1.93 4.84 -1.14
N SER A 112 2.98 4.10 -1.47
CA SER A 112 3.56 4.00 -2.82
C SER A 112 3.50 2.58 -3.39
N VAL A 113 3.00 1.61 -2.61
CA VAL A 113 2.79 0.23 -3.05
C VAL A 113 1.38 0.08 -3.59
N THR A 114 1.24 -0.54 -4.74
CA THR A 114 -0.06 -0.91 -5.30
C THR A 114 -0.26 -2.41 -5.15
N GLY A 115 -1.35 -2.83 -4.53
CA GLY A 115 -1.62 -4.21 -4.14
C GLY A 115 -1.43 -5.22 -5.28
N CYS A 116 -2.01 -4.94 -6.45
CA CYS A 116 -1.89 -5.81 -7.63
C CYS A 116 -0.47 -5.95 -8.20
N THR A 117 0.51 -5.11 -7.77
CA THR A 117 1.92 -5.25 -8.15
C THR A 117 2.76 -5.96 -7.11
N MET A 118 2.20 -6.28 -5.95
CA MET A 118 2.90 -6.71 -4.76
C MET A 118 3.12 -8.22 -4.74
N MET A 119 4.33 -8.63 -4.29
CA MET A 119 4.64 -9.96 -3.81
C MET A 119 5.15 -9.85 -2.38
N ILE A 120 4.67 -10.72 -1.50
CA ILE A 120 5.17 -10.85 -0.13
C ILE A 120 5.68 -12.26 0.12
N ASN A 121 6.70 -12.42 0.97
CA ASN A 121 7.17 -13.73 1.40
C ASN A 121 6.36 -14.26 2.61
N ARG A 122 6.58 -15.53 2.92
CA ARG A 122 5.93 -16.21 4.06
C ARG A 122 6.19 -15.51 5.38
N CYS A 123 7.39 -14.96 5.57
CA CYS A 123 7.75 -14.28 6.80
C CYS A 123 6.89 -13.02 7.03
N LEU A 124 6.62 -12.25 5.97
CA LEU A 124 5.72 -11.10 6.04
C LEU A 124 4.27 -11.53 6.27
N GLN A 125 3.82 -12.61 5.61
CA GLN A 125 2.45 -13.13 5.81
C GLN A 125 2.16 -13.45 7.29
N GLN A 126 3.13 -13.93 8.07
CA GLN A 126 2.93 -14.28 9.49
C GLN A 126 2.38 -13.11 10.31
N TYR A 127 2.72 -11.86 9.95
CA TYR A 127 2.19 -10.66 10.61
C TYR A 127 0.68 -10.48 10.40
N PHE A 128 0.11 -11.04 9.34
CA PHE A 128 -1.33 -11.00 9.07
C PHE A 128 -2.13 -12.11 9.80
N LEU A 129 -1.47 -13.12 10.36
CA LEU A 129 -2.15 -14.28 10.97
C LEU A 129 -2.63 -14.03 12.41
N ARG A 130 -2.32 -12.87 12.96
CA ARG A 130 -2.79 -12.43 14.29
C ARG A 130 -4.06 -11.58 14.17
N PRO A 131 -4.77 -11.32 15.29
CA PRO A 131 -5.87 -10.36 15.29
C PRO A 131 -5.42 -8.98 14.79
N LEU A 132 -6.13 -8.42 13.83
CA LEU A 132 -5.80 -7.14 13.22
C LEU A 132 -6.86 -6.08 13.53
N PRO A 133 -6.47 -4.81 13.70
CA PRO A 133 -7.39 -3.70 13.95
C PRO A 133 -8.06 -3.27 12.63
N MET A 134 -8.96 -4.10 12.08
CA MET A 134 -9.53 -3.98 10.73
C MET A 134 -10.14 -2.60 10.44
N SER A 135 -10.72 -1.94 11.44
CA SER A 135 -11.29 -0.59 11.29
C SER A 135 -10.24 0.50 11.11
N LYS A 136 -8.99 0.27 11.55
CA LYS A 136 -7.88 1.22 11.47
C LYS A 136 -6.99 0.98 10.24
N ILE A 137 -7.10 -0.16 9.59
CA ILE A 137 -6.34 -0.47 8.36
C ILE A 137 -6.99 0.22 7.18
N ILE A 138 -6.22 1.05 6.47
CA ILE A 138 -6.69 1.75 5.26
C ILE A 138 -6.81 0.77 4.10
N MET A 139 -5.72 0.02 3.80
CA MET A 139 -5.66 -0.95 2.72
C MET A 139 -4.62 -2.03 3.03
N HIS A 140 -4.82 -3.25 2.52
CA HIS A 140 -3.95 -4.40 2.77
C HIS A 140 -2.50 -4.17 2.30
N ASP A 141 -2.31 -3.54 1.16
CA ASP A 141 -1.00 -3.21 0.59
C ASP A 141 -0.25 -2.15 1.41
N TYR A 142 -0.97 -1.15 1.93
CA TYR A 142 -0.41 -0.15 2.82
C TYR A 142 0.06 -0.79 4.13
N TRP A 143 -0.75 -1.67 4.71
CA TRP A 143 -0.40 -2.40 5.92
C TRP A 143 0.81 -3.31 5.71
N ALA A 144 0.86 -4.05 4.59
CA ALA A 144 2.00 -4.86 4.22
C ALA A 144 3.29 -4.03 4.03
N ALA A 145 3.17 -2.85 3.40
CA ALA A 145 4.30 -1.93 3.23
C ALA A 145 4.84 -1.42 4.56
N LEU A 146 3.97 -1.12 5.54
CA LEU A 146 4.38 -0.73 6.89
C LEU A 146 5.12 -1.88 7.59
N ILE A 147 4.60 -3.10 7.56
CA ILE A 147 5.26 -4.28 8.13
C ILE A 147 6.65 -4.45 7.52
N ALA A 148 6.75 -4.48 6.18
CA ALA A 148 8.02 -4.65 5.49
C ALA A 148 9.00 -3.49 5.76
N LYS A 149 8.48 -2.28 5.99
CA LYS A 149 9.34 -1.11 6.26
C LYS A 149 9.87 -1.09 7.68
N VAL A 150 9.08 -1.52 8.65
CA VAL A 150 9.46 -1.51 10.08
C VAL A 150 10.29 -2.76 10.41
N PHE A 151 9.86 -3.94 10.00
CA PHE A 151 10.46 -5.21 10.40
C PHE A 151 11.36 -5.86 9.34
N GLY A 152 11.36 -5.35 8.11
CA GLY A 152 12.01 -6.04 7.02
C GLY A 152 12.53 -5.16 5.90
N LYS A 153 12.24 -5.56 4.67
CA LYS A 153 12.75 -4.91 3.46
C LYS A 153 11.67 -4.76 2.39
N ILE A 154 11.77 -3.66 1.63
CA ILE A 154 10.95 -3.43 0.44
C ILE A 154 11.87 -3.38 -0.78
N GLY A 155 11.54 -4.21 -1.80
CA GLY A 155 12.17 -4.22 -3.10
C GLY A 155 11.30 -3.59 -4.17
N PHE A 156 11.90 -2.96 -5.16
CA PHE A 156 11.22 -2.38 -6.30
C PHE A 156 11.76 -2.97 -7.62
N VAL A 157 10.85 -3.46 -8.47
CA VAL A 157 11.12 -3.81 -9.86
C VAL A 157 10.78 -2.59 -10.71
N ASN A 158 11.81 -2.00 -11.32
CA ASN A 158 11.68 -0.75 -12.06
C ASN A 158 11.13 -0.95 -13.48
N GLU A 159 10.26 -1.93 -13.65
CA GLU A 159 9.62 -2.27 -14.90
C GLU A 159 8.12 -2.43 -14.68
N PRO A 160 7.27 -1.93 -15.62
CA PRO A 160 5.84 -2.17 -15.57
C PRO A 160 5.53 -3.63 -15.86
N THR A 161 5.05 -4.37 -14.87
CA THR A 161 4.80 -5.81 -14.99
C THR A 161 3.36 -6.17 -15.34
N MET A 162 2.48 -5.17 -15.49
CA MET A 162 1.07 -5.38 -15.79
C MET A 162 0.43 -4.15 -16.42
N TYR A 163 -0.72 -4.33 -17.04
CA TYR A 163 -1.63 -3.28 -17.47
C TYR A 163 -2.72 -3.10 -16.42
N TYR A 164 -2.74 -1.93 -15.79
CA TYR A 164 -3.74 -1.52 -14.82
C TYR A 164 -4.91 -0.87 -15.55
N ARG A 165 -6.02 -1.60 -15.63
CA ARG A 165 -7.20 -1.15 -16.39
C ARG A 165 -7.97 -0.09 -15.64
N GLN A 166 -8.21 1.06 -16.29
CA GLN A 166 -9.01 2.14 -15.74
C GLN A 166 -10.45 2.07 -16.25
N HIS A 167 -11.39 2.02 -15.34
CA HIS A 167 -12.82 2.13 -15.60
C HIS A 167 -13.50 2.89 -14.44
N GLY A 168 -14.75 3.33 -14.64
CA GLY A 168 -15.45 4.18 -13.66
C GLY A 168 -15.65 3.58 -12.26
N ASN A 169 -15.42 2.29 -12.10
CA ASN A 169 -15.65 1.53 -10.85
C ASN A 169 -14.37 1.10 -10.13
N ASN A 170 -13.18 1.61 -10.52
CA ASN A 170 -11.96 1.31 -9.78
C ASN A 170 -12.04 1.82 -8.35
N SER A 171 -11.68 1.01 -7.37
CA SER A 171 -11.64 1.41 -5.95
C SER A 171 -10.65 2.55 -5.71
N VAL A 172 -9.47 2.50 -6.37
CA VAL A 172 -8.43 3.54 -6.35
C VAL A 172 -7.90 3.72 -7.77
N GLY A 173 -8.53 4.55 -8.58
CA GLY A 173 -8.08 4.76 -9.97
C GLY A 173 -6.73 5.48 -10.07
N ALA A 174 -5.97 5.22 -11.17
CA ALA A 174 -4.79 6.00 -11.52
C ALA A 174 -5.20 7.44 -11.88
N LYS A 175 -4.50 8.43 -11.33
CA LYS A 175 -4.81 9.84 -11.53
C LYS A 175 -3.58 10.58 -12.01
N ASP A 176 -3.72 11.30 -13.13
CA ASP A 176 -2.66 12.15 -13.65
C ASP A 176 -2.40 13.32 -12.69
N ALA A 177 -1.24 13.28 -12.04
CA ALA A 177 -0.85 14.32 -11.08
C ALA A 177 -0.59 15.70 -11.74
N LYS A 178 -0.44 15.75 -13.04
CA LYS A 178 -0.20 16.99 -13.81
C LYS A 178 -1.46 17.59 -14.42
N ASN A 179 -2.58 16.87 -14.41
CA ASN A 179 -3.83 17.33 -14.97
C ASN A 179 -4.44 18.48 -14.16
N PRO A 180 -4.57 19.71 -14.69
CA PRO A 180 -5.09 20.85 -13.95
C PRO A 180 -6.56 20.70 -13.56
N VAL A 181 -7.35 19.97 -14.34
CA VAL A 181 -8.76 19.68 -14.01
C VAL A 181 -8.84 18.75 -12.79
N PHE A 182 -7.99 17.73 -12.73
CA PHE A 182 -7.87 16.87 -11.56
C PHE A 182 -7.46 17.67 -10.31
N LEU A 183 -6.49 18.57 -10.44
CA LEU A 183 -6.05 19.42 -9.34
C LEU A 183 -7.16 20.36 -8.86
N TYR A 184 -7.93 20.95 -9.78
CA TYR A 184 -9.08 21.80 -9.47
C TYR A 184 -10.17 21.02 -8.73
N HIS A 185 -10.55 19.82 -9.22
CA HIS A 185 -11.53 18.98 -8.54
C HIS A 185 -11.05 18.59 -7.13
N ARG A 186 -9.79 18.26 -6.98
CA ARG A 186 -9.22 17.92 -5.68
C ARG A 186 -9.21 19.10 -4.69
N LEU A 187 -9.00 20.30 -5.17
CA LEU A 187 -9.17 21.53 -4.37
C LEU A 187 -10.63 21.78 -4.03
N LYS A 188 -11.57 21.45 -4.92
CA LYS A 188 -13.01 21.61 -4.73
C LYS A 188 -13.62 20.52 -3.84
N GLU A 189 -13.18 19.26 -3.93
CA GLU A 189 -13.58 18.15 -3.06
C GLU A 189 -13.19 18.39 -1.59
N GLY A 190 -12.26 19.25 -1.38
CA GLY A 190 -12.15 20.06 -0.20
C GLY A 190 -11.35 19.47 0.94
N LYS A 191 -11.15 20.39 1.85
CA LYS A 191 -10.54 20.28 3.16
C LYS A 191 -10.99 19.04 3.96
N ASN A 192 -12.28 18.68 3.88
CA ASN A 192 -12.85 17.61 4.69
C ASN A 192 -12.38 16.21 4.25
N SER A 193 -12.34 15.94 2.94
CA SER A 193 -11.82 14.67 2.41
C SER A 193 -10.32 14.50 2.71
N TYR A 194 -9.56 15.59 2.54
CA TYR A 194 -8.14 15.58 2.88
C TYR A 194 -7.89 15.34 4.37
N ARG A 195 -8.64 16.03 5.24
CA ARG A 195 -8.55 15.85 6.70
C ARG A 195 -8.89 14.42 7.10
N ARG A 196 -9.95 13.84 6.52
CA ARG A 196 -10.31 12.44 6.76
C ARG A 196 -9.15 11.52 6.45
N MET A 197 -8.54 11.63 5.26
CA MET A 197 -7.40 10.81 4.86
C MET A 197 -6.20 10.96 5.80
N MET A 198 -5.92 12.17 6.33
CA MET A 198 -4.87 12.39 7.32
C MET A 198 -5.23 11.75 8.67
N ILE A 199 -6.48 11.82 9.08
CA ILE A 199 -6.98 11.17 10.29
C ILE A 199 -6.86 9.65 10.16
N GLU A 200 -7.34 9.08 9.06
CA GLU A 200 -7.22 7.64 8.79
C GLU A 200 -5.77 7.17 8.82
N SER A 201 -4.81 7.98 8.34
CA SER A 201 -3.40 7.63 8.43
C SER A 201 -2.85 7.67 9.86
N MET A 202 -3.35 8.55 10.73
CA MET A 202 -2.99 8.58 12.14
C MET A 202 -3.60 7.38 12.89
N GLU A 203 -4.88 7.08 12.65
CA GLU A 203 -5.56 5.90 13.19
C GLU A 203 -4.87 4.60 12.77
N GLN A 204 -4.40 4.53 11.50
CA GLN A 204 -3.63 3.38 11.04
C GLN A 204 -2.32 3.21 11.80
N MET A 205 -1.60 4.29 12.12
CA MET A 205 -0.39 4.19 12.93
C MET A 205 -0.69 3.80 14.37
N GLN A 206 -1.78 4.28 14.97
CA GLN A 206 -2.25 3.79 16.28
C GLN A 206 -2.49 2.29 16.24
N GLY A 207 -3.26 1.80 15.26
CA GLY A 207 -3.51 0.38 15.10
C GLY A 207 -2.24 -0.44 14.87
N PHE A 208 -1.26 0.12 14.16
CA PHE A 208 0.02 -0.53 13.92
C PHE A 208 0.83 -0.69 15.22
N VAL A 209 0.93 0.38 16.02
CA VAL A 209 1.62 0.36 17.31
C VAL A 209 0.88 -0.53 18.32
N GLU A 210 -0.45 -0.48 18.37
CA GLU A 210 -1.26 -1.38 19.22
C GLU A 210 -1.03 -2.87 18.88
N THR A 211 -0.80 -3.18 17.58
CA THR A 211 -0.65 -4.57 17.14
C THR A 211 0.78 -5.09 17.26
N TYR A 212 1.78 -4.24 17.00
CA TYR A 212 3.17 -4.64 16.81
C TYR A 212 4.16 -3.87 17.69
N GLY A 213 3.72 -2.93 18.52
CA GLY A 213 4.61 -2.02 19.26
C GLY A 213 5.65 -2.73 20.12
N GLU A 214 5.27 -3.84 20.77
CA GLU A 214 6.18 -4.65 21.59
C GLU A 214 7.30 -5.34 20.78
N GLU A 215 7.12 -5.47 19.46
CA GLU A 215 8.08 -6.10 18.55
C GLU A 215 9.01 -5.09 17.85
N ILE A 216 8.79 -3.79 18.05
CA ILE A 216 9.60 -2.74 17.44
C ILE A 216 10.85 -2.50 18.27
N ASP A 217 11.97 -3.15 17.91
CA ASP A 217 13.25 -3.02 18.66
C ASP A 217 13.86 -1.60 18.57
N ASN A 218 13.60 -0.87 17.48
CA ASN A 218 14.12 0.47 17.29
C ASN A 218 13.22 1.51 17.97
N LEU A 219 13.68 2.05 19.09
CA LEU A 219 12.94 3.01 19.89
C LEU A 219 12.58 4.28 19.11
N ASP A 220 13.48 4.81 18.28
CA ASP A 220 13.20 6.01 17.46
C ASP A 220 12.05 5.75 16.48
N VAL A 221 11.96 4.53 15.93
CA VAL A 221 10.87 4.12 15.04
C VAL A 221 9.57 3.99 15.83
N TYR A 222 9.60 3.35 16.99
CA TYR A 222 8.43 3.23 17.88
C TYR A 222 7.87 4.61 18.26
N GLU A 223 8.73 5.48 18.81
CA GLU A 223 8.35 6.83 19.23
C GLU A 223 7.80 7.69 18.06
N LEU A 224 8.38 7.54 16.87
CA LEU A 224 7.91 8.23 15.67
C LEU A 224 6.49 7.80 15.28
N LEU A 225 6.22 6.48 15.24
CA LEU A 225 4.90 5.94 14.89
C LEU A 225 3.84 6.27 15.95
N GLU A 226 4.18 6.09 17.23
CA GLU A 226 3.30 6.41 18.36
C GLU A 226 2.95 7.90 18.40
N SER A 227 3.97 8.77 18.34
CA SER A 227 3.77 10.23 18.31
C SER A 227 2.94 10.69 17.12
N TYR A 228 3.11 10.05 15.95
CA TYR A 228 2.28 10.36 14.79
C TYR A 228 0.82 9.94 15.00
N GLY A 229 0.58 8.75 15.54
CA GLY A 229 -0.77 8.29 15.91
C GLY A 229 -1.45 9.21 16.91
N GLU A 230 -0.71 9.72 17.89
CA GLU A 230 -1.22 10.68 18.88
C GLU A 230 -1.62 12.04 18.28
N LEU A 231 -1.13 12.40 17.10
CA LEU A 231 -1.53 13.66 16.43
C LEU A 231 -3.03 13.74 16.18
N TYR A 232 -3.72 12.61 16.16
CA TYR A 232 -5.19 12.55 16.14
C TYR A 232 -5.81 13.48 17.19
N TYR A 233 -5.27 13.47 18.41
CA TYR A 233 -5.75 14.26 19.55
C TYR A 233 -5.14 15.67 19.66
N LYS A 234 -4.21 16.02 18.75
CA LYS A 234 -3.49 17.31 18.83
C LYS A 234 -4.09 18.34 17.88
N GLY A 235 -3.99 19.62 18.25
CA GLY A 235 -4.39 20.73 17.39
C GLY A 235 -3.45 20.94 16.19
N LYS A 236 -3.92 21.69 15.20
CA LYS A 236 -3.23 21.91 13.92
C LYS A 236 -1.77 22.37 14.07
N ILE A 237 -1.48 23.30 14.98
CA ILE A 237 -0.13 23.83 15.17
C ILE A 237 0.85 22.70 15.56
N LYS A 238 0.44 21.82 16.48
CA LYS A 238 1.27 20.67 16.91
C LYS A 238 1.47 19.68 15.77
N ARG A 239 0.45 19.42 14.95
CA ARG A 239 0.56 18.58 13.75
C ARG A 239 1.57 19.15 12.74
N LEU A 240 1.46 20.43 12.42
CA LEU A 240 2.39 21.09 11.48
C LEU A 240 3.82 21.12 12.00
N SER A 241 4.01 21.36 13.31
CA SER A 241 5.34 21.26 13.94
C SER A 241 5.92 19.86 13.81
N PHE A 242 5.12 18.82 14.08
CA PHE A 242 5.54 17.44 13.92
C PHE A 242 5.94 17.12 12.48
N TYR A 243 5.10 17.47 11.50
CA TYR A 243 5.39 17.22 10.08
C TYR A 243 6.71 17.85 9.65
N LYS A 244 7.00 19.07 10.12
CA LYS A 244 8.24 19.77 9.83
C LYS A 244 9.44 19.09 10.48
N ASN A 245 9.37 18.83 11.79
CA ASN A 245 10.50 18.34 12.58
C ASN A 245 10.89 16.90 12.22
N HIS A 246 9.91 16.07 11.88
CA HIS A 246 10.13 14.67 11.52
C HIS A 246 10.09 14.39 10.02
N HIS A 247 9.99 15.44 9.17
CA HIS A 247 9.93 15.30 7.71
C HIS A 247 8.80 14.35 7.23
N VAL A 248 7.69 14.30 7.95
CA VAL A 248 6.51 13.47 7.63
C VAL A 248 5.65 14.22 6.62
N LEU A 249 6.07 14.20 5.37
CA LEU A 249 5.45 14.96 4.29
C LEU A 249 5.12 14.05 3.08
N LYS A 250 3.98 14.33 2.45
CA LYS A 250 3.61 13.69 1.17
C LYS A 250 4.56 14.16 0.06
N GLU A 251 4.76 13.32 -0.95
CA GLU A 251 5.56 13.69 -2.12
C GLU A 251 4.75 14.55 -3.10
N GLY A 252 5.45 15.51 -3.73
CA GLY A 252 4.88 16.47 -4.68
C GLY A 252 4.44 17.79 -4.03
N ASN A 253 4.76 18.92 -4.70
CA ASN A 253 4.57 20.26 -4.15
C ASN A 253 3.12 20.56 -3.75
N ILE A 254 2.16 20.15 -4.59
CA ILE A 254 0.73 20.37 -4.32
C ILE A 254 0.26 19.54 -3.12
N ARG A 255 0.69 18.28 -3.02
CA ARG A 255 0.33 17.41 -1.89
C ARG A 255 0.93 17.95 -0.57
N LYS A 256 2.18 18.45 -0.60
CA LYS A 256 2.81 19.13 0.53
C LYS A 256 2.04 20.39 0.93
N LEU A 257 1.69 21.23 -0.04
CA LEU A 257 0.90 22.44 0.22
C LEU A 257 -0.46 22.10 0.86
N MET A 258 -1.17 21.10 0.34
CA MET A 258 -2.44 20.66 0.93
C MET A 258 -2.25 20.13 2.36
N GLN A 259 -1.15 19.44 2.64
CA GLN A 259 -0.82 18.95 3.99
C GLN A 259 -0.57 20.12 4.95
N TRP A 260 0.10 21.18 4.51
CA TRP A 260 0.30 22.39 5.30
C TRP A 260 -1.02 23.15 5.54
N LEU A 261 -1.87 23.22 4.55
CA LEU A 261 -3.14 23.97 4.64
C LEU A 261 -4.21 23.23 5.44
N TRP A 262 -4.30 21.90 5.31
CA TRP A 262 -5.45 21.12 5.77
C TRP A 262 -5.10 19.92 6.69
N GLY A 263 -3.83 19.57 6.83
CA GLY A 263 -3.34 18.46 7.66
C GLY A 263 -3.40 18.68 9.19
#